data_8e05081eed63f6c2510ed96cfbc088a0
#
_entry.id   8e05081eed63f6c2510ed96cfbc088a0
#
_cell.length_a   1.000
_cell.length_b   1.000
_cell.length_c   1.000
_cell.angle_alpha   90.00
_cell.angle_beta   90.00
_cell.angle_gamma   90.00
#
_symmetry.space_group_name_H-M   'P 1'
#
loop_
_entity.id
_entity.type
_entity.pdbx_description
1 polymer ?
#
loop_
_entity_poly.entity_id
_entity_poly.type
_entity_poly.pdbx_seq_one_letter_code
_entity_poly.pdbx_strand_id
1 'polypeptide(L)'
;MEIDFSKNTDGLIPAIIQDSETKNVLMLGYMNAEAYQKTVDTQKVTFYSRTKQRLWTKGEESGNFLNLVDIKNDCDNDTLLIQVQPVGPTCHKGTDTCWATENKQEYGFISNLENTIKTRRENADSEKSYVASLFKLGINKIAQKVGEEAIEVVIEAKDDNDDLFLSESADLLFHYLILLQAKGFQLNDVVDVLKSRKK
;
A
#
# COMPACT_ATOMS: atom_id res chain seq x y z
N MET A 1 -13.40 24.31 2.90
CA MET A 1 -12.00 24.15 2.43
C MET A 1 -11.81 25.24 1.41
N GLU A 2 -10.84 26.11 1.61
CA GLU A 2 -10.56 27.22 0.70
C GLU A 2 -9.39 26.80 -0.20
N ILE A 3 -9.65 26.64 -1.50
CA ILE A 3 -8.66 26.21 -2.50
C ILE A 3 -8.36 27.42 -3.36
N ASP A 4 -7.08 27.75 -3.53
CA ASP A 4 -6.66 28.89 -4.31
C ASP A 4 -6.30 28.53 -5.75
N PHE A 5 -7.30 28.50 -6.61
CA PHE A 5 -7.11 28.30 -8.06
C PHE A 5 -6.42 29.46 -8.76
N SER A 6 -6.24 30.61 -8.12
CA SER A 6 -5.67 31.81 -8.73
C SER A 6 -4.14 31.85 -8.69
N LYS A 7 -3.50 31.00 -7.88
CA LYS A 7 -2.02 30.93 -7.78
C LYS A 7 -1.36 30.59 -9.11
N ASN A 8 -1.99 29.73 -9.91
CA ASN A 8 -1.52 29.41 -11.26
C ASN A 8 -2.27 30.25 -12.30
N THR A 9 -1.53 30.79 -13.26
CA THR A 9 -2.08 31.70 -14.29
C THR A 9 -3.13 31.04 -15.18
N ASP A 10 -3.15 29.72 -15.28
CA ASP A 10 -4.12 28.93 -16.04
C ASP A 10 -5.31 28.45 -15.17
N GLY A 11 -5.34 28.81 -13.88
CA GLY A 11 -6.39 28.42 -12.94
C GLY A 11 -6.44 26.93 -12.65
N LEU A 12 -5.34 26.19 -12.94
CA LEU A 12 -5.26 24.75 -12.73
C LEU A 12 -4.35 24.43 -11.56
N ILE A 13 -4.80 23.55 -10.69
CA ILE A 13 -4.01 23.01 -9.60
C ILE A 13 -3.79 21.51 -9.79
N PRO A 14 -2.66 20.95 -9.37
CA PRO A 14 -2.41 19.53 -9.39
C PRO A 14 -3.33 18.80 -8.40
N ALA A 15 -3.81 17.62 -8.81
CA ALA A 15 -4.57 16.72 -7.99
C ALA A 15 -3.88 15.35 -7.97
N ILE A 16 -3.31 15.01 -6.84
CA ILE A 16 -2.67 13.72 -6.58
C ILE A 16 -3.76 12.74 -6.17
N ILE A 17 -3.91 11.66 -6.91
CA ILE A 17 -4.91 10.64 -6.65
C ILE A 17 -4.26 9.49 -5.92
N GLN A 18 -4.78 9.19 -4.74
CA GLN A 18 -4.29 8.15 -3.86
C GLN A 18 -5.41 7.14 -3.56
N ASP A 19 -5.11 5.86 -3.63
CA ASP A 19 -6.03 4.83 -3.14
C ASP A 19 -6.23 4.97 -1.62
N SER A 20 -7.48 4.95 -1.18
CA SER A 20 -7.84 5.15 0.23
C SER A 20 -7.43 4.00 1.15
N GLU A 21 -7.24 2.79 0.61
CA GLU A 21 -6.85 1.61 1.36
C GLU A 21 -5.34 1.37 1.29
N THR A 22 -4.80 1.20 0.08
CA THR A 22 -3.39 0.86 -0.12
C THR A 22 -2.45 2.03 0.13
N LYS A 23 -2.96 3.26 0.07
CA LYS A 23 -2.20 4.52 0.12
C LYS A 23 -1.24 4.71 -1.06
N ASN A 24 -1.35 3.89 -2.09
CA ASN A 24 -0.58 4.06 -3.32
C ASN A 24 -1.08 5.26 -4.12
N VAL A 25 -0.14 6.02 -4.68
CA VAL A 25 -0.48 7.08 -5.63
C VAL A 25 -0.82 6.45 -6.98
N LEU A 26 -2.03 6.68 -7.47
CA LEU A 26 -2.56 6.06 -8.68
C LEU A 26 -2.27 6.86 -9.94
N MET A 27 -2.41 8.19 -9.85
CA MET A 27 -2.16 9.13 -10.94
C MET A 27 -2.04 10.57 -10.42
N LEU A 28 -1.63 11.46 -11.30
CA LEU A 28 -1.75 12.90 -11.13
C LEU A 28 -2.61 13.45 -12.28
N GLY A 29 -3.51 14.35 -11.96
CA GLY A 29 -4.28 15.13 -12.92
C GLY A 29 -4.31 16.61 -12.53
N TYR A 30 -5.07 17.42 -13.28
CA TYR A 30 -5.24 18.83 -13.01
C TYR A 30 -6.72 19.15 -12.88
N MET A 31 -7.04 20.06 -11.97
CA MET A 31 -8.41 20.52 -11.73
C MET A 31 -8.48 22.05 -11.77
N ASN A 32 -9.54 22.57 -12.35
CA ASN A 32 -10.04 23.92 -12.10
C ASN A 32 -11.19 23.87 -11.08
N ALA A 33 -11.73 25.02 -10.71
CA ALA A 33 -12.82 25.10 -9.75
C ALA A 33 -14.07 24.28 -10.19
N GLU A 34 -14.38 24.25 -11.50
CA GLU A 34 -15.51 23.49 -12.04
C GLU A 34 -15.28 21.98 -11.95
N ALA A 35 -14.05 21.49 -12.24
CA ALA A 35 -13.68 20.08 -12.10
C ALA A 35 -13.78 19.62 -10.64
N TYR A 36 -13.30 20.46 -9.72
CA TYR A 36 -13.41 20.22 -8.29
C TYR A 36 -14.87 20.12 -7.84
N GLN A 37 -15.69 21.11 -8.18
CA GLN A 37 -17.11 21.11 -7.79
C GLN A 37 -17.83 19.88 -8.36
N LYS A 38 -17.58 19.54 -9.62
CA LYS A 38 -18.17 18.36 -10.24
C LYS A 38 -17.73 17.06 -9.56
N THR A 39 -16.47 16.98 -9.10
CA THR A 39 -15.98 15.83 -8.31
C THR A 39 -16.76 15.68 -7.01
N VAL A 40 -16.98 16.79 -6.30
CA VAL A 40 -17.75 16.80 -5.04
C VAL A 40 -19.21 16.41 -5.28
N ASP A 41 -19.85 16.98 -6.29
CA ASP A 41 -21.27 16.75 -6.58
C ASP A 41 -21.56 15.31 -7.05
N THR A 42 -20.67 14.76 -7.89
CA THR A 42 -20.89 13.43 -8.50
C THR A 42 -20.25 12.30 -7.72
N GLN A 43 -19.40 12.61 -6.73
CA GLN A 43 -18.56 11.66 -5.99
C GLN A 43 -17.63 10.82 -6.89
N LYS A 44 -17.33 11.34 -8.10
CA LYS A 44 -16.43 10.74 -9.08
C LYS A 44 -15.38 11.74 -9.52
N VAL A 45 -14.10 11.36 -9.46
CA VAL A 45 -13.02 12.28 -9.78
C VAL A 45 -13.09 12.77 -11.21
N THR A 46 -13.19 14.08 -11.35
CA THR A 46 -13.24 14.81 -12.60
C THR A 46 -12.05 15.76 -12.69
N PHE A 47 -11.37 15.74 -13.82
CA PHE A 47 -10.21 16.59 -14.12
C PHE A 47 -10.54 17.61 -15.19
N TYR A 48 -9.66 18.58 -15.37
CA TYR A 48 -9.62 19.43 -16.53
C TYR A 48 -8.53 18.96 -17.50
N SER A 49 -8.93 18.57 -18.71
CA SER A 49 -8.00 18.15 -19.74
C SER A 49 -7.37 19.36 -20.43
N ARG A 50 -6.11 19.62 -20.18
CA ARG A 50 -5.34 20.74 -20.79
C ARG A 50 -5.28 20.63 -22.31
N THR A 51 -5.18 19.41 -22.85
CA THR A 51 -5.10 19.17 -24.31
C THR A 51 -6.45 19.33 -25.00
N LYS A 52 -7.52 18.77 -24.40
CA LYS A 52 -8.87 18.81 -24.97
C LYS A 52 -9.66 20.04 -24.51
N GLN A 53 -9.14 20.83 -23.56
CA GLN A 53 -9.77 22.00 -22.96
C GLN A 53 -11.23 21.75 -22.50
N ARG A 54 -11.45 20.61 -21.83
CA ARG A 54 -12.77 20.23 -21.29
C ARG A 54 -12.62 19.51 -19.96
N LEU A 55 -13.74 19.44 -19.25
CA LEU A 55 -13.86 18.53 -18.12
C LEU A 55 -13.82 17.08 -18.59
N TRP A 56 -13.17 16.23 -17.79
CA TRP A 56 -13.05 14.81 -18.04
C TRP A 56 -13.21 14.03 -16.73
N THR A 57 -14.30 13.27 -16.62
CA THR A 57 -14.49 12.36 -15.47
C THR A 57 -13.72 11.08 -15.72
N LYS A 58 -12.81 10.73 -14.81
CA LYS A 58 -12.02 9.51 -14.94
C LYS A 58 -12.96 8.29 -14.96
N GLY A 59 -12.82 7.48 -16.00
CA GLY A 59 -13.68 6.31 -16.21
C GLY A 59 -14.91 6.57 -17.11
N GLU A 60 -15.11 7.80 -17.62
CA GLU A 60 -16.29 8.12 -18.48
C GLU A 60 -16.40 7.23 -19.74
N GLU A 61 -15.27 6.73 -20.25
CA GLU A 61 -15.24 5.82 -21.41
C GLU A 61 -15.01 4.35 -21.00
N SER A 62 -14.18 4.10 -19.99
CA SER A 62 -13.74 2.73 -19.63
C SER A 62 -14.60 2.07 -18.55
N GLY A 63 -15.43 2.81 -17.82
CA GLY A 63 -16.13 2.34 -16.63
C GLY A 63 -15.25 2.29 -15.36
N ASN A 64 -13.93 2.46 -15.48
CA ASN A 64 -13.00 2.44 -14.35
C ASN A 64 -12.99 3.79 -13.63
N PHE A 65 -14.05 4.05 -12.88
CA PHE A 65 -14.21 5.28 -12.11
C PHE A 65 -13.29 5.30 -10.89
N LEU A 66 -12.99 6.51 -10.43
CA LEU A 66 -12.35 6.79 -9.16
C LEU A 66 -13.40 7.39 -8.23
N ASN A 67 -13.95 6.58 -7.33
CA ASN A 67 -14.97 7.04 -6.38
C ASN A 67 -14.30 7.85 -5.27
N LEU A 68 -14.82 9.03 -5.01
CA LEU A 68 -14.29 9.94 -4.00
C LEU A 68 -14.50 9.37 -2.60
N VAL A 69 -13.43 9.44 -1.76
CA VAL A 69 -13.48 9.10 -0.33
C VAL A 69 -13.19 10.33 0.51
N ASP A 70 -12.12 11.08 0.19
CA ASP A 70 -11.70 12.26 0.93
C ASP A 70 -10.91 13.21 0.03
N ILE A 71 -10.94 14.51 0.35
CA ILE A 71 -10.13 15.54 -0.32
C ILE A 71 -9.41 16.37 0.73
N LYS A 72 -8.11 16.53 0.56
CA LYS A 72 -7.27 17.41 1.37
C LYS A 72 -6.53 18.37 0.45
N ASN A 73 -6.39 19.60 0.87
CA ASN A 73 -5.46 20.55 0.29
C ASN A 73 -4.14 20.55 1.07
N ASP A 74 -3.09 20.99 0.44
CA ASP A 74 -1.80 21.19 1.08
C ASP A 74 -1.78 22.48 1.93
N CYS A 75 -0.60 22.82 2.47
CA CYS A 75 -0.45 23.90 3.46
C CYS A 75 -0.69 25.30 2.88
N ASP A 76 -0.56 25.48 1.58
CA ASP A 76 -0.73 26.75 0.89
C ASP A 76 -1.87 26.76 -0.14
N ASN A 77 -2.71 25.73 -0.10
CA ASN A 77 -4.03 25.62 -0.76
C ASN A 77 -3.97 25.56 -2.30
N ASP A 78 -2.89 25.09 -2.90
CA ASP A 78 -2.72 25.03 -4.35
C ASP A 78 -2.51 23.61 -4.91
N THR A 79 -2.53 22.57 -4.05
CA THR A 79 -2.43 21.16 -4.43
C THR A 79 -3.48 20.33 -3.70
N LEU A 80 -4.09 19.39 -4.39
CA LEU A 80 -5.08 18.47 -3.81
C LEU A 80 -4.50 17.06 -3.64
N LEU A 81 -4.70 16.46 -2.46
CA LEU A 81 -4.62 15.03 -2.25
C LEU A 81 -6.04 14.46 -2.19
N ILE A 82 -6.39 13.68 -3.21
CA ILE A 82 -7.72 13.08 -3.34
C ILE A 82 -7.62 11.59 -3.06
N GLN A 83 -8.23 11.15 -1.98
CA GLN A 83 -8.33 9.73 -1.64
C GLN A 83 -9.55 9.13 -2.34
N VAL A 84 -9.34 7.99 -3.00
CA VAL A 84 -10.36 7.36 -3.83
C VAL A 84 -10.43 5.87 -3.59
N GLN A 85 -11.58 5.28 -3.96
CA GLN A 85 -11.74 3.85 -4.16
C GLN A 85 -11.82 3.59 -5.68
N PRO A 86 -10.76 3.03 -6.30
CA PRO A 86 -10.76 2.73 -7.72
C PRO A 86 -11.67 1.54 -8.04
N VAL A 87 -12.42 1.61 -9.14
CA VAL A 87 -13.27 0.50 -9.62
C VAL A 87 -12.46 -0.51 -10.43
N GLY A 88 -11.30 -0.10 -10.96
CA GLY A 88 -10.43 -0.94 -11.78
C GLY A 88 -9.16 -0.19 -12.15
N PRO A 89 -8.41 -0.67 -13.17
CA PRO A 89 -7.16 -0.06 -13.59
C PRO A 89 -7.28 1.45 -13.84
N THR A 90 -6.39 2.22 -13.21
CA THR A 90 -6.45 3.69 -13.33
C THR A 90 -5.84 4.17 -14.64
N CYS A 91 -4.79 3.52 -15.13
CA CYS A 91 -4.13 3.94 -16.35
C CYS A 91 -4.91 3.51 -17.61
N HIS A 92 -4.91 4.36 -18.65
CA HIS A 92 -5.50 4.02 -19.96
C HIS A 92 -4.79 2.85 -20.67
N LYS A 93 -3.58 2.47 -20.23
CA LYS A 93 -2.84 1.30 -20.71
C LYS A 93 -3.27 0.00 -20.00
N GLY A 94 -4.23 0.05 -19.08
CA GLY A 94 -4.73 -1.11 -18.35
C GLY A 94 -3.91 -1.47 -17.11
N THR A 95 -2.95 -0.65 -16.69
CA THR A 95 -2.22 -0.82 -15.43
C THR A 95 -2.93 -0.13 -14.26
N ASP A 96 -2.75 -0.63 -13.05
CA ASP A 96 -3.42 -0.09 -11.86
C ASP A 96 -3.03 1.36 -11.58
N THR A 97 -1.78 1.73 -11.86
CA THR A 97 -1.27 3.09 -11.70
C THR A 97 -0.69 3.63 -13.01
N CYS A 98 -0.54 4.95 -13.10
CA CYS A 98 0.13 5.60 -14.23
C CYS A 98 1.65 5.36 -14.28
N TRP A 99 2.21 4.75 -13.25
CA TRP A 99 3.62 4.34 -13.17
C TRP A 99 3.85 2.86 -13.50
N ALA A 100 2.82 2.17 -14.03
CA ALA A 100 2.86 0.74 -14.37
C ALA A 100 3.18 -0.17 -13.16
N THR A 101 2.83 0.27 -11.95
CA THR A 101 2.93 -0.52 -10.71
C THR A 101 1.58 -1.10 -10.34
N GLU A 102 1.57 -2.26 -9.69
CA GLU A 102 0.37 -2.85 -9.11
C GLU A 102 -0.13 -2.00 -7.92
N ASN A 103 -1.46 -1.89 -7.79
CA ASN A 103 -2.09 -1.24 -6.64
C ASN A 103 -2.37 -2.27 -5.54
N LYS A 104 -1.31 -2.70 -4.86
CA LYS A 104 -1.39 -3.64 -3.75
C LYS A 104 -0.95 -3.01 -2.43
N GLN A 105 -1.46 -3.55 -1.33
CA GLN A 105 -1.02 -3.14 0.01
C GLN A 105 0.45 -3.46 0.20
N GLU A 106 1.23 -2.48 0.61
CA GLU A 106 2.62 -2.63 1.01
C GLU A 106 2.82 -2.16 2.45
N TYR A 107 3.72 -2.83 3.16
CA TYR A 107 4.08 -2.56 4.56
C TYR A 107 5.52 -2.02 4.66
N GLY A 108 5.97 -1.32 3.65
CA GLY A 108 7.29 -0.71 3.60
C GLY A 108 8.40 -1.76 3.73
N PHE A 109 9.26 -1.61 4.75
CA PHE A 109 10.38 -2.55 4.99
C PHE A 109 9.93 -4.01 5.13
N ILE A 110 8.77 -4.27 5.74
CA ILE A 110 8.29 -5.65 5.92
C ILE A 110 7.98 -6.31 4.58
N SER A 111 7.38 -5.61 3.62
CA SER A 111 7.18 -6.15 2.27
C SER A 111 8.52 -6.43 1.55
N ASN A 112 9.53 -5.58 1.74
CA ASN A 112 10.87 -5.83 1.22
C ASN A 112 11.52 -7.07 1.86
N LEU A 113 11.31 -7.28 3.17
CA LEU A 113 11.77 -8.45 3.89
C LEU A 113 11.10 -9.74 3.37
N GLU A 114 9.79 -9.73 3.15
CA GLU A 114 9.06 -10.85 2.53
C GLU A 114 9.63 -11.21 1.14
N ASN A 115 9.88 -10.21 0.30
CA ASN A 115 10.50 -10.41 -1.02
C ASN A 115 11.92 -10.99 -0.90
N THR A 116 12.69 -10.55 0.11
CA THR A 116 14.03 -11.09 0.38
C THR A 116 13.95 -12.55 0.82
N ILE A 117 13.01 -12.90 1.70
CA ILE A 117 12.78 -14.28 2.15
C ILE A 117 12.42 -15.16 0.95
N LYS A 118 11.49 -14.70 0.09
CA LYS A 118 11.11 -15.40 -1.14
C LYS A 118 12.30 -15.64 -2.06
N THR A 119 13.08 -14.61 -2.34
CA THR A 119 14.26 -14.72 -3.22
C THR A 119 15.30 -15.70 -2.66
N ARG A 120 15.54 -15.68 -1.35
CA ARG A 120 16.47 -16.61 -0.70
C ARG A 120 15.96 -18.04 -0.69
N ARG A 121 14.65 -18.25 -0.56
CA ARG A 121 14.03 -19.58 -0.72
C ARG A 121 14.26 -20.16 -2.11
N GLU A 122 14.13 -19.33 -3.16
CA GLU A 122 14.17 -19.79 -4.55
C GLU A 122 15.59 -19.94 -5.11
N ASN A 123 16.53 -19.06 -4.70
CA ASN A 123 17.79 -18.86 -5.40
C ASN A 123 19.04 -19.00 -4.51
N ALA A 124 18.92 -19.05 -3.19
CA ALA A 124 20.09 -19.04 -2.33
C ALA A 124 20.59 -20.47 -2.00
N ASP A 125 21.93 -20.58 -1.90
CA ASP A 125 22.59 -21.75 -1.38
C ASP A 125 22.26 -21.93 0.11
N SER A 126 21.76 -23.10 0.48
CA SER A 126 21.40 -23.42 1.87
C SER A 126 22.59 -23.47 2.83
N GLU A 127 23.82 -23.55 2.31
CA GLU A 127 25.03 -23.51 3.13
C GLU A 127 25.46 -22.08 3.48
N LYS A 128 24.98 -21.10 2.70
CA LYS A 128 25.34 -19.68 2.82
C LYS A 128 24.20 -18.79 3.29
N SER A 129 22.97 -19.32 3.33
CA SER A 129 21.76 -18.57 3.69
C SER A 129 20.97 -19.27 4.78
N TYR A 130 20.83 -18.63 5.93
CA TYR A 130 19.99 -19.10 7.03
C TYR A 130 18.55 -19.38 6.58
N VAL A 131 17.95 -18.47 5.83
CA VAL A 131 16.59 -18.65 5.29
C VAL A 131 16.49 -19.90 4.42
N ALA A 132 17.41 -20.05 3.46
CA ALA A 132 17.42 -21.22 2.58
C ALA A 132 17.64 -22.54 3.38
N SER A 133 18.48 -22.50 4.42
CA SER A 133 18.69 -23.66 5.28
C SER A 133 17.45 -24.06 6.05
N LEU A 134 16.65 -23.10 6.55
CA LEU A 134 15.37 -23.38 7.20
C LEU A 134 14.35 -24.02 6.23
N PHE A 135 14.24 -23.51 5.01
CA PHE A 135 13.37 -24.13 4.00
C PHE A 135 13.81 -25.56 3.65
N LYS A 136 15.12 -25.82 3.59
CA LYS A 136 15.66 -27.17 3.36
C LYS A 136 15.35 -28.13 4.52
N LEU A 137 15.38 -27.64 5.76
CA LEU A 137 15.01 -28.42 6.96
C LEU A 137 13.51 -28.69 7.07
N GLY A 138 12.71 -27.89 6.37
CA GLY A 138 11.28 -28.07 6.24
C GLY A 138 10.41 -27.45 7.31
N ILE A 139 9.10 -27.60 7.12
CA ILE A 139 8.06 -26.90 7.89
C ILE A 139 8.14 -27.12 9.40
N ASN A 140 8.52 -28.32 9.83
CA ASN A 140 8.62 -28.65 11.27
C ASN A 140 9.70 -27.80 11.96
N LYS A 141 10.86 -27.61 11.31
CA LYS A 141 11.92 -26.77 11.88
C LYS A 141 11.53 -25.29 11.88
N ILE A 142 10.87 -24.82 10.83
CA ILE A 142 10.36 -23.43 10.75
C ILE A 142 9.32 -23.19 11.87
N ALA A 143 8.36 -24.10 12.03
CA ALA A 143 7.33 -24.00 13.07
C ALA A 143 7.94 -24.08 14.49
N GLN A 144 8.95 -24.92 14.69
CA GLN A 144 9.72 -24.98 15.94
C GLN A 144 10.32 -23.61 16.27
N LYS A 145 10.98 -22.94 15.29
CA LYS A 145 11.57 -21.61 15.51
C LYS A 145 10.52 -20.58 15.91
N VAL A 146 9.37 -20.53 15.23
CA VAL A 146 8.28 -19.63 15.64
C VAL A 146 7.85 -19.88 17.10
N GLY A 147 7.77 -21.14 17.52
CA GLY A 147 7.44 -21.50 18.89
C GLY A 147 8.50 -21.08 19.91
N GLU A 148 9.78 -21.27 19.59
CA GLU A 148 10.91 -20.84 20.42
C GLU A 148 10.87 -19.31 20.64
N GLU A 149 10.85 -18.51 19.57
CA GLU A 149 10.84 -17.05 19.63
C GLU A 149 9.56 -16.51 20.35
N ALA A 150 8.42 -17.17 20.16
CA ALA A 150 7.20 -16.78 20.88
C ALA A 150 7.32 -16.96 22.40
N ILE A 151 8.01 -18.01 22.85
CA ILE A 151 8.26 -18.25 24.27
C ILE A 151 9.26 -17.22 24.80
N GLU A 152 10.31 -16.91 24.07
CA GLU A 152 11.33 -15.92 24.42
C GLU A 152 10.71 -14.53 24.56
N VAL A 153 9.87 -14.09 23.62
CA VAL A 153 9.07 -12.84 23.74
C VAL A 153 8.23 -12.82 25.03
N VAL A 154 7.59 -13.93 25.40
CA VAL A 154 6.77 -14.00 26.63
C VAL A 154 7.63 -13.91 27.88
N ILE A 155 8.84 -14.47 27.88
CA ILE A 155 9.79 -14.38 28.99
C ILE A 155 10.26 -12.93 29.13
N GLU A 156 10.78 -12.35 28.08
CA GLU A 156 11.33 -10.99 28.08
C GLU A 156 10.27 -9.92 28.33
N ALA A 157 9.00 -10.16 28.00
CA ALA A 157 7.91 -9.26 28.32
C ALA A 157 7.66 -9.08 29.85
N LYS A 158 8.28 -9.88 30.70
CA LYS A 158 8.17 -9.80 32.16
C LYS A 158 9.38 -9.15 32.82
N ASP A 159 10.45 -8.99 32.07
CA ASP A 159 11.68 -8.38 32.53
C ASP A 159 11.76 -6.91 32.09
N ASP A 160 12.61 -6.12 32.76
CA ASP A 160 12.78 -4.69 32.46
C ASP A 160 13.83 -4.42 31.37
N ASN A 161 14.03 -5.36 30.44
CA ASN A 161 15.00 -5.25 29.34
C ASN A 161 14.30 -5.06 27.99
N ASP A 162 13.97 -3.82 27.67
CA ASP A 162 13.26 -3.46 26.44
C ASP A 162 14.04 -3.86 25.18
N ASP A 163 15.37 -3.78 25.18
CA ASP A 163 16.19 -4.11 24.01
C ASP A 163 16.09 -5.62 23.70
N LEU A 164 16.11 -6.46 24.72
CA LEU A 164 15.98 -7.90 24.54
C LEU A 164 14.57 -8.28 24.11
N PHE A 165 13.54 -7.70 24.72
CA PHE A 165 12.14 -7.89 24.29
C PHE A 165 11.92 -7.51 22.81
N LEU A 166 12.50 -6.38 22.35
CA LEU A 166 12.41 -5.95 20.95
C LEU A 166 13.18 -6.88 20.01
N SER A 167 14.35 -7.41 20.44
CA SER A 167 15.12 -8.39 19.66
C SER A 167 14.31 -9.66 19.42
N GLU A 168 13.77 -10.27 20.47
CA GLU A 168 12.99 -11.50 20.37
C GLU A 168 11.68 -11.28 19.60
N SER A 169 11.06 -10.10 19.76
CA SER A 169 9.89 -9.73 18.97
C SER A 169 10.19 -9.62 17.47
N ALA A 170 11.37 -9.11 17.11
CA ALA A 170 11.81 -9.05 15.72
C ALA A 170 12.09 -10.45 15.15
N ASP A 171 12.72 -11.33 15.94
CA ASP A 171 12.99 -12.71 15.55
C ASP A 171 11.70 -13.51 15.39
N LEU A 172 10.73 -13.33 16.28
CA LEU A 172 9.39 -13.91 16.14
C LEU A 172 8.73 -13.47 14.83
N LEU A 173 8.71 -12.17 14.53
CA LEU A 173 8.12 -11.65 13.28
C LEU A 173 8.84 -12.21 12.06
N PHE A 174 10.17 -12.26 12.09
CA PHE A 174 10.99 -12.78 10.99
C PHE A 174 10.68 -14.27 10.72
N HIS A 175 10.68 -15.11 11.73
CA HIS A 175 10.36 -16.54 11.59
C HIS A 175 8.90 -16.78 11.21
N TYR A 176 7.99 -15.91 11.67
CA TYR A 176 6.60 -15.96 11.25
C TYR A 176 6.41 -15.66 9.76
N LEU A 177 7.13 -14.67 9.21
CA LEU A 177 7.12 -14.39 7.77
C LEU A 177 7.67 -15.58 6.95
N ILE A 178 8.72 -16.25 7.45
CA ILE A 178 9.25 -17.49 6.84
C ILE A 178 8.18 -18.59 6.86
N LEU A 179 7.46 -18.75 7.97
CA LEU A 179 6.39 -19.75 8.11
C LEU A 179 5.24 -19.47 7.14
N LEU A 180 4.82 -18.21 7.00
CA LEU A 180 3.81 -17.81 6.02
C LEU A 180 4.24 -18.19 4.59
N GLN A 181 5.45 -17.85 4.22
CA GLN A 181 6.02 -18.22 2.91
C GLN A 181 6.11 -19.74 2.71
N ALA A 182 6.44 -20.49 3.75
CA ALA A 182 6.47 -21.96 3.68
C ALA A 182 5.08 -22.56 3.44
N LYS A 183 4.03 -21.90 3.92
CA LYS A 183 2.62 -22.26 3.72
C LYS A 183 2.01 -21.69 2.43
N GLY A 184 2.75 -20.86 1.68
CA GLY A 184 2.27 -20.22 0.46
C GLY A 184 1.45 -18.95 0.70
N PHE A 185 1.55 -18.34 1.88
CA PHE A 185 0.87 -17.10 2.27
C PHE A 185 1.85 -15.94 2.41
N GLN A 186 1.29 -14.73 2.47
CA GLN A 186 1.97 -13.47 2.75
C GLN A 186 1.35 -12.79 3.98
N LEU A 187 2.01 -11.79 4.52
CA LEU A 187 1.47 -11.00 5.64
C LEU A 187 0.11 -10.38 5.30
N ASN A 188 -0.09 -9.98 4.04
CA ASN A 188 -1.36 -9.40 3.60
C ASN A 188 -2.54 -10.37 3.83
N ASP A 189 -2.36 -11.67 3.60
CA ASP A 189 -3.42 -12.66 3.84
C ASP A 189 -3.88 -12.68 5.32
N VAL A 190 -2.91 -12.52 6.23
CA VAL A 190 -3.19 -12.43 7.67
C VAL A 190 -3.90 -11.11 8.02
N VAL A 191 -3.45 -10.01 7.42
CA VAL A 191 -4.08 -8.70 7.61
C VAL A 191 -5.52 -8.70 7.09
N ASP A 192 -5.80 -9.36 5.97
CA ASP A 192 -7.16 -9.45 5.42
C ASP A 192 -8.10 -10.24 6.35
N VAL A 193 -7.59 -11.29 7.00
CA VAL A 193 -8.33 -11.98 8.07
C VAL A 193 -8.61 -11.05 9.25
N LEU A 194 -7.63 -10.21 9.65
CA LEU A 194 -7.84 -9.23 10.72
C LEU A 194 -8.85 -8.15 10.33
N LYS A 195 -8.79 -7.64 9.09
CA LYS A 195 -9.78 -6.70 8.55
C LYS A 195 -11.20 -7.28 8.57
N SER A 196 -11.36 -8.55 8.20
CA SER A 196 -12.67 -9.22 8.21
C SER A 196 -13.30 -9.35 9.60
N ARG A 197 -12.48 -9.30 10.67
CA ARG A 197 -12.92 -9.36 12.07
C ARG A 197 -13.23 -7.97 12.67
N LYS A 198 -12.89 -6.90 11.98
CA LYS A 198 -13.19 -5.54 12.42
C LYS A 198 -14.70 -5.31 12.27
N LYS A 199 -15.38 -5.20 13.43
CA LYS A 199 -16.80 -4.84 13.52
C LYS A 199 -17.00 -3.34 13.30
#